data_034dcaad48956b33733c0944c1dcf818
#
_entry.id   034dcaad48956b33733c0944c1dcf818
#
_cell.length_a   1.000
_cell.length_b   1.000
_cell.length_c   1.000
_cell.angle_alpha   90.00
_cell.angle_beta   90.00
_cell.angle_gamma   90.00
#
_symmetry.space_group_name_H-M   'P 1'
#
loop_
_entity.id
_entity.type
_entity.pdbx_description
1 polymer ?
#
loop_
_entity_poly.entity_id
_entity_poly.type
_entity_poly.pdbx_seq_one_letter_code
_entity_poly.pdbx_strand_id
1 'polypeptide(L)'
;MNINSVNLSEVTTYRFGGFCKNFINIESEDELSDLENIIKGRQNVILGKGSNVAFSDKEFYGNVITPKFEELTLTDNFEIKVGSSVFLPKLSRFFKENSLSNGEFMIGIPGTVGGAIKMNAGAYGWEFSELLKDLRCFNLETFEIEILKKEELEFSYRKSKNLDNKIILSATLTVKKGDKKII
;
A
#
# COMPACT_ATOMS: atom_id res chain seq x y z
N MET A 1 14.10 7.48 9.39
CA MET A 1 13.80 6.02 9.45
C MET A 1 13.90 5.54 10.89
N ASN A 2 12.89 4.84 11.38
CA ASN A 2 12.83 4.33 12.74
C ASN A 2 12.82 2.79 12.71
N ILE A 3 13.78 2.16 13.41
CA ILE A 3 13.91 0.70 13.49
C ILE A 3 13.62 0.29 14.92
N ASN A 4 12.59 -0.50 15.11
CA ASN A 4 12.11 -0.95 16.42
C ASN A 4 12.03 -2.48 16.47
N SER A 5 11.96 -2.98 17.70
CA SER A 5 11.54 -4.36 17.94
C SER A 5 10.07 -4.38 18.29
N VAL A 6 9.30 -5.31 17.71
CA VAL A 6 7.84 -5.38 17.90
C VAL A 6 7.36 -6.83 17.90
N ASN A 7 6.29 -7.09 18.63
CA ASN A 7 5.56 -8.33 18.48
C ASN A 7 4.60 -8.21 17.30
N LEU A 8 4.76 -9.03 16.27
CA LEU A 8 4.00 -8.92 15.01
C LEU A 8 2.49 -9.14 15.23
N SER A 9 2.11 -9.83 16.30
CA SER A 9 0.69 -9.95 16.70
C SER A 9 0.05 -8.59 17.04
N GLU A 10 0.84 -7.57 17.43
CA GLU A 10 0.33 -6.23 17.76
C GLU A 10 0.06 -5.38 16.51
N VAL A 11 0.68 -5.72 15.39
CA VAL A 11 0.60 -4.97 14.12
C VAL A 11 -0.17 -5.70 13.03
N THR A 12 -0.80 -6.83 13.36
CA THR A 12 -1.69 -7.58 12.46
C THR A 12 -3.11 -7.64 12.99
N THR A 13 -4.09 -7.61 12.09
CA THR A 13 -5.51 -7.71 12.44
C THR A 13 -5.86 -9.08 13.04
N TYR A 14 -5.24 -10.12 12.55
CA TYR A 14 -5.45 -11.49 13.06
C TYR A 14 -4.78 -11.76 14.40
N ARG A 15 -3.92 -10.84 14.88
CA ARG A 15 -3.18 -10.94 16.13
C ARG A 15 -2.32 -12.21 16.25
N PHE A 16 -1.82 -12.70 15.11
CA PHE A 16 -0.82 -13.75 15.04
C PHE A 16 0.52 -13.19 14.64
N GLY A 17 1.59 -13.69 15.24
CA GLY A 17 2.95 -13.35 14.89
C GLY A 17 3.87 -13.23 16.10
N GLY A 18 5.08 -13.77 15.97
CA GLY A 18 6.10 -13.71 16.97
C GLY A 18 6.90 -12.39 16.94
N PHE A 19 8.00 -12.39 17.68
CA PHE A 19 8.86 -11.22 17.84
C PHE A 19 9.65 -10.92 16.56
N CYS A 20 9.75 -9.65 16.19
CA CYS A 20 10.56 -9.14 15.08
C CYS A 20 11.49 -8.04 15.60
N LYS A 21 12.82 -8.20 15.36
CA LYS A 21 13.82 -7.21 15.76
C LYS A 21 13.89 -6.01 14.83
N ASN A 22 13.64 -6.22 13.55
CA ASN A 22 13.81 -5.22 12.52
C ASN A 22 12.48 -4.83 11.93
N PHE A 23 11.69 -4.09 12.70
CA PHE A 23 10.47 -3.43 12.23
C PHE A 23 10.82 -1.99 11.83
N ILE A 24 10.80 -1.73 10.52
CA ILE A 24 11.35 -0.53 9.89
C ILE A 24 10.19 0.34 9.42
N ASN A 25 10.04 1.53 10.02
CA ASN A 25 9.12 2.54 9.53
C ASN A 25 9.86 3.49 8.60
N ILE A 26 9.29 3.75 7.41
CA ILE A 26 9.80 4.69 6.41
C ILE A 26 8.82 5.83 6.29
N GLU A 27 9.24 7.03 6.67
CA GLU A 27 8.38 8.22 6.74
C GLU A 27 8.63 9.19 5.58
N SER A 28 9.80 9.12 4.94
CA SER A 28 10.15 9.97 3.80
C SER A 28 10.96 9.21 2.75
N GLU A 29 10.98 9.73 1.52
CA GLU A 29 11.78 9.15 0.44
C GLU A 29 13.29 9.27 0.69
N ASP A 30 13.75 10.29 1.41
CA ASP A 30 15.17 10.46 1.75
C ASP A 30 15.72 9.28 2.56
N GLU A 31 14.86 8.62 3.33
CA GLU A 31 15.22 7.45 4.15
C GLU A 31 15.44 6.17 3.32
N LEU A 32 15.01 6.15 2.06
CA LEU A 32 15.15 4.99 1.19
C LEU A 32 16.61 4.69 0.83
N SER A 33 17.46 5.72 0.78
CA SER A 33 18.90 5.57 0.47
C SER A 33 19.64 4.69 1.49
N ASP A 34 19.17 4.67 2.73
CA ASP A 34 19.81 3.91 3.81
C ASP A 34 19.38 2.44 3.85
N LEU A 35 18.31 2.10 3.14
CA LEU A 35 17.70 0.76 3.20
C LEU A 35 18.66 -0.34 2.75
N GLU A 36 19.46 -0.11 1.71
CA GLU A 36 20.37 -1.13 1.18
C GLU A 36 21.22 -1.75 2.27
N ASN A 37 21.81 -0.92 3.12
CA ASN A 37 22.71 -1.37 4.19
C ASN A 37 21.99 -2.19 5.28
N ILE A 38 20.67 -1.97 5.44
CA ILE A 38 19.88 -2.56 6.53
C ILE A 38 19.27 -3.89 6.11
N ILE A 39 18.76 -3.97 4.87
CA ILE A 39 17.94 -5.11 4.43
C ILE A 39 18.71 -6.20 3.72
N LYS A 40 19.96 -5.95 3.33
CA LYS A 40 20.79 -6.86 2.56
C LYS A 40 20.98 -8.22 3.26
N GLY A 41 20.80 -9.30 2.50
CA GLY A 41 20.99 -10.66 2.99
C GLY A 41 19.91 -11.20 3.93
N ARG A 42 18.76 -10.51 4.06
CA ARG A 42 17.64 -10.92 4.90
C ARG A 42 16.34 -11.02 4.09
N GLN A 43 15.41 -11.82 4.59
CA GLN A 43 14.04 -11.81 4.07
C GLN A 43 13.38 -10.46 4.39
N ASN A 44 12.74 -9.87 3.39
CA ASN A 44 12.03 -8.60 3.53
C ASN A 44 10.53 -8.79 3.30
N VAL A 45 9.72 -8.28 4.22
CA VAL A 45 8.26 -8.27 4.11
C VAL A 45 7.78 -6.83 4.17
N ILE A 46 7.07 -6.39 3.14
CA ILE A 46 6.44 -5.06 3.12
C ILE A 46 5.05 -5.19 3.73
N LEU A 47 4.79 -4.44 4.79
CA LEU A 47 3.56 -4.52 5.56
C LEU A 47 2.81 -3.19 5.54
N GLY A 48 1.54 -3.22 5.11
CA GLY A 48 0.61 -2.11 5.30
C GLY A 48 0.02 -2.12 6.72
N LYS A 49 -1.32 -2.10 6.82
CA LYS A 49 -2.03 -2.18 8.13
C LYS A 49 -2.16 -3.61 8.69
N GLY A 50 -1.53 -4.61 8.08
CA GLY A 50 -1.59 -5.99 8.58
C GLY A 50 -2.99 -6.62 8.52
N SER A 51 -3.88 -6.12 7.66
CA SER A 51 -5.27 -6.59 7.62
C SER A 51 -5.48 -7.91 6.88
N ASN A 52 -4.50 -8.33 6.07
CA ASN A 52 -4.58 -9.57 5.28
C ASN A 52 -3.28 -10.39 5.40
N VAL A 53 -2.63 -10.33 6.55
CA VAL A 53 -1.35 -11.01 6.81
C VAL A 53 -1.42 -11.68 8.19
N ALA A 54 -0.91 -12.91 8.26
CA ALA A 54 -0.63 -13.61 9.50
C ALA A 54 0.83 -14.06 9.48
N PHE A 55 1.53 -13.84 10.58
CA PHE A 55 2.87 -14.35 10.78
C PHE A 55 2.83 -15.58 11.70
N SER A 56 3.84 -16.44 11.58
CA SER A 56 4.06 -17.50 12.56
C SER A 56 4.37 -16.91 13.95
N ASP A 57 3.96 -17.59 15.01
CA ASP A 57 4.26 -17.19 16.40
C ASP A 57 5.74 -17.36 16.78
N LYS A 58 6.55 -17.93 15.88
CA LYS A 58 8.01 -17.98 16.03
C LYS A 58 8.63 -16.62 15.76
N GLU A 59 9.84 -16.39 16.32
CA GLU A 59 10.63 -15.20 16.03
C GLU A 59 10.86 -15.05 14.52
N PHE A 60 10.62 -13.85 14.00
CA PHE A 60 10.85 -13.51 12.59
C PHE A 60 12.23 -12.83 12.44
N TYR A 61 13.16 -13.52 11.80
CA TYR A 61 14.56 -13.06 11.65
C TYR A 61 14.79 -12.14 10.45
N GLY A 62 13.75 -11.81 9.70
CA GLY A 62 13.79 -10.86 8.58
C GLY A 62 13.54 -9.42 8.98
N ASN A 63 13.29 -8.60 7.97
CA ASN A 63 12.88 -7.21 8.11
C ASN A 63 11.39 -7.08 7.77
N VAL A 64 10.63 -6.38 8.59
CA VAL A 64 9.28 -5.94 8.27
C VAL A 64 9.32 -4.44 7.98
N ILE A 65 9.02 -4.05 6.75
CA ILE A 65 9.13 -2.68 6.27
C ILE A 65 7.72 -2.10 6.15
N THR A 66 7.48 -0.99 6.84
CA THR A 66 6.18 -0.31 6.87
C THR A 66 6.31 1.10 6.33
N PRO A 67 5.87 1.35 5.08
CA PRO A 67 5.84 2.71 4.54
C PRO A 67 4.77 3.55 5.25
N LYS A 68 5.02 4.88 5.36
CA LYS A 68 4.15 5.87 6.02
C LYS A 68 3.78 7.05 5.10
N PHE A 69 3.66 6.81 3.82
CA PHE A 69 3.28 7.84 2.84
C PHE A 69 1.77 8.05 2.85
N GLU A 70 1.31 9.21 3.32
CA GLU A 70 -0.11 9.52 3.56
C GLU A 70 -0.64 10.71 2.74
N GLU A 71 0.10 11.14 1.71
CA GLU A 71 -0.37 12.18 0.79
C GLU A 71 -1.72 11.78 0.18
N LEU A 72 -2.63 12.75 0.04
CA LEU A 72 -3.93 12.55 -0.59
C LEU A 72 -4.39 13.86 -1.20
N THR A 73 -4.29 13.99 -2.52
CA THR A 73 -4.54 15.23 -3.25
C THR A 73 -5.33 14.96 -4.53
N LEU A 74 -6.40 15.72 -4.76
CA LEU A 74 -7.12 15.76 -6.05
C LEU A 74 -6.45 16.81 -6.95
N THR A 75 -6.10 16.43 -8.17
CA THR A 75 -5.56 17.33 -9.19
C THR A 75 -6.66 17.87 -10.10
N ASP A 76 -6.35 18.95 -10.84
CA ASP A 76 -7.30 19.59 -11.78
C ASP A 76 -7.71 18.66 -12.94
N ASN A 77 -6.94 17.61 -13.21
CA ASN A 77 -7.18 16.65 -14.30
C ASN A 77 -8.07 15.46 -13.90
N PHE A 78 -8.80 15.55 -12.80
CA PHE A 78 -9.55 14.41 -12.24
C PHE A 78 -8.67 13.19 -11.97
N GLU A 79 -7.53 13.42 -11.37
CA GLU A 79 -6.64 12.39 -10.87
C GLU A 79 -6.43 12.60 -9.37
N ILE A 80 -6.34 11.50 -8.64
CA ILE A 80 -5.95 11.52 -7.22
C ILE A 80 -4.53 11.00 -7.11
N LYS A 81 -3.65 11.81 -6.50
CA LYS A 81 -2.36 11.32 -6.00
C LYS A 81 -2.56 10.85 -4.58
N VAL A 82 -2.21 9.60 -4.31
CA VAL A 82 -2.44 8.96 -3.01
C VAL A 82 -1.23 8.16 -2.57
N GLY A 83 -0.79 8.42 -1.35
CA GLY A 83 0.29 7.68 -0.69
C GLY A 83 -0.13 6.25 -0.34
N SER A 84 0.83 5.32 -0.38
CA SER A 84 0.58 3.90 -0.18
C SER A 84 -0.01 3.54 1.18
N SER A 85 0.17 4.39 2.18
CA SER A 85 -0.29 4.15 3.56
C SER A 85 -1.67 4.73 3.86
N VAL A 86 -2.25 5.48 2.92
CA VAL A 86 -3.62 5.97 3.06
C VAL A 86 -4.57 4.79 3.26
N PHE A 87 -5.41 4.89 4.30
CA PHE A 87 -6.39 3.86 4.64
C PHE A 87 -7.56 3.88 3.64
N LEU A 88 -7.99 2.72 3.14
CA LEU A 88 -9.01 2.64 2.09
C LEU A 88 -10.35 3.31 2.47
N PRO A 89 -10.89 3.14 3.69
CA PRO A 89 -12.05 3.90 4.12
C PRO A 89 -11.86 5.42 4.15
N LYS A 90 -10.63 5.91 4.41
CA LYS A 90 -10.30 7.35 4.31
C LYS A 90 -10.35 7.81 2.85
N LEU A 91 -9.77 7.03 1.94
CA LEU A 91 -9.83 7.30 0.50
C LEU A 91 -11.26 7.29 -0.02
N SER A 92 -12.09 6.31 0.37
CA SER A 92 -13.52 6.25 -0.01
C SER A 92 -14.29 7.51 0.43
N ARG A 93 -14.06 7.98 1.68
CA ARG A 93 -14.67 9.24 2.15
C ARG A 93 -14.19 10.46 1.35
N PHE A 94 -12.92 10.49 0.99
CA PHE A 94 -12.37 11.55 0.13
C PHE A 94 -13.06 11.59 -1.24
N PHE A 95 -13.36 10.43 -1.84
CA PHE A 95 -14.17 10.36 -3.06
C PHE A 95 -15.54 11.02 -2.86
N LYS A 96 -16.25 10.66 -1.80
CA LYS A 96 -17.55 11.23 -1.46
C LYS A 96 -17.51 12.75 -1.25
N GLU A 97 -16.55 13.24 -0.47
CA GLU A 97 -16.38 14.67 -0.16
C GLU A 97 -16.13 15.50 -1.41
N ASN A 98 -15.41 14.94 -2.40
CA ASN A 98 -15.11 15.59 -3.67
C ASN A 98 -16.11 15.24 -4.80
N SER A 99 -17.24 14.59 -4.50
CA SER A 99 -18.23 14.17 -5.48
C SER A 99 -17.66 13.34 -6.63
N LEU A 100 -16.84 12.34 -6.26
CA LEU A 100 -16.19 11.40 -7.17
C LEU A 100 -16.86 10.02 -7.03
N SER A 101 -17.10 9.33 -8.15
CA SER A 101 -17.71 8.00 -8.19
C SER A 101 -16.66 6.88 -8.25
N ASN A 102 -17.12 5.66 -8.02
CA ASN A 102 -16.35 4.41 -8.09
C ASN A 102 -15.35 4.22 -6.95
N GLY A 103 -15.47 5.01 -5.88
CA GLY A 103 -14.68 4.85 -4.66
C GLY A 103 -15.44 4.15 -3.52
N GLU A 104 -16.72 3.88 -3.70
CA GLU A 104 -17.64 3.41 -2.67
C GLU A 104 -17.26 2.02 -2.14
N PHE A 105 -16.80 1.13 -3.02
CA PHE A 105 -16.44 -0.23 -2.66
C PHE A 105 -15.32 -0.31 -1.62
N MET A 106 -14.49 0.72 -1.54
CA MET A 106 -13.34 0.75 -0.62
C MET A 106 -13.75 0.97 0.85
N ILE A 107 -14.97 1.47 1.13
CA ILE A 107 -15.38 1.84 2.51
C ILE A 107 -15.35 0.66 3.48
N GLY A 108 -15.66 -0.53 3.00
CA GLY A 108 -15.70 -1.77 3.78
C GLY A 108 -14.43 -2.61 3.72
N ILE A 109 -13.42 -2.19 2.97
CA ILE A 109 -12.18 -2.96 2.81
C ILE A 109 -11.15 -2.45 3.83
N PRO A 110 -10.75 -3.24 4.83
CA PRO A 110 -9.66 -2.86 5.72
C PRO A 110 -8.32 -2.91 4.99
N GLY A 111 -7.44 -1.97 5.27
CA GLY A 111 -6.10 -1.95 4.68
C GLY A 111 -5.74 -0.62 4.04
N THR A 112 -4.58 -0.59 3.43
CA THR A 112 -3.99 0.61 2.81
C THR A 112 -3.99 0.50 1.29
N VAL A 113 -3.81 1.63 0.62
CA VAL A 113 -3.69 1.72 -0.84
C VAL A 113 -2.61 0.78 -1.38
N GLY A 114 -1.42 0.76 -0.78
CA GLY A 114 -0.35 -0.14 -1.21
C GLY A 114 -0.74 -1.61 -1.11
N GLY A 115 -1.39 -2.00 0.00
CA GLY A 115 -1.92 -3.36 0.17
C GLY A 115 -3.04 -3.69 -0.83
N ALA A 116 -3.91 -2.71 -1.13
CA ALA A 116 -4.97 -2.87 -2.11
C ALA A 116 -4.43 -3.08 -3.53
N ILE A 117 -3.40 -2.34 -3.93
CA ILE A 117 -2.73 -2.51 -5.22
C ILE A 117 -2.08 -3.90 -5.29
N LYS A 118 -1.30 -4.29 -4.28
CA LYS A 118 -0.62 -5.60 -4.23
C LYS A 118 -1.58 -6.77 -4.38
N MET A 119 -2.76 -6.67 -3.76
CA MET A 119 -3.78 -7.72 -3.72
C MET A 119 -4.88 -7.54 -4.76
N ASN A 120 -4.83 -6.52 -5.62
CA ASN A 120 -5.97 -6.12 -6.45
C ASN A 120 -7.28 -6.19 -5.65
N ALA A 121 -7.31 -5.48 -4.52
CA ALA A 121 -8.43 -5.56 -3.59
C ALA A 121 -9.72 -5.08 -4.26
N GLY A 122 -10.82 -5.77 -3.98
CA GLY A 122 -12.11 -5.42 -4.58
C GLY A 122 -13.28 -5.94 -3.77
N ALA A 123 -14.43 -5.33 -3.99
CA ALA A 123 -15.72 -5.68 -3.42
C ALA A 123 -16.85 -5.22 -4.35
N TYR A 124 -18.01 -5.88 -4.29
CA TYR A 124 -19.21 -5.50 -5.04
C TYR A 124 -19.01 -5.41 -6.56
N GLY A 125 -18.13 -6.24 -7.13
CA GLY A 125 -17.83 -6.26 -8.56
C GLY A 125 -16.80 -5.23 -9.04
N TRP A 126 -16.25 -4.43 -8.13
CA TRP A 126 -15.18 -3.45 -8.41
C TRP A 126 -13.83 -3.94 -7.89
N GLU A 127 -12.76 -3.60 -8.60
CA GLU A 127 -11.38 -3.88 -8.21
C GLU A 127 -10.54 -2.61 -8.23
N PHE A 128 -9.52 -2.55 -7.36
CA PHE A 128 -8.66 -1.36 -7.23
C PHE A 128 -7.92 -1.02 -8.53
N SER A 129 -7.59 -2.02 -9.32
CA SER A 129 -6.98 -1.86 -10.64
C SER A 129 -7.81 -1.01 -11.61
N GLU A 130 -9.13 -0.93 -11.44
CA GLU A 130 -10.00 -0.13 -12.31
C GLU A 130 -9.77 1.38 -12.17
N LEU A 131 -9.33 1.80 -10.99
CA LEU A 131 -9.00 3.19 -10.68
C LEU A 131 -7.54 3.54 -10.98
N LEU A 132 -6.64 2.56 -10.95
CA LEU A 132 -5.20 2.79 -11.04
C LEU A 132 -4.79 3.24 -12.45
N LYS A 133 -4.00 4.32 -12.52
CA LYS A 133 -3.30 4.79 -13.72
C LYS A 133 -1.84 4.35 -13.71
N ASP A 134 -1.12 4.72 -12.69
CA ASP A 134 0.29 4.41 -12.45
C ASP A 134 0.61 4.39 -10.96
N LEU A 135 1.80 3.92 -10.63
CA LEU A 135 2.32 3.99 -9.28
C LEU A 135 3.82 4.31 -9.29
N ARG A 136 4.29 4.94 -8.21
CA ARG A 136 5.70 5.09 -7.90
C ARG A 136 6.06 4.05 -6.85
N CYS A 137 7.14 3.33 -7.08
CA CYS A 137 7.66 2.34 -6.14
C CYS A 137 9.18 2.42 -6.04
N PHE A 138 9.69 1.98 -4.91
CA PHE A 138 11.11 1.80 -4.67
C PHE A 138 11.46 0.31 -4.79
N ASN A 139 12.37 -0.02 -5.69
CA ASN A 139 12.81 -1.38 -5.94
C ASN A 139 13.91 -1.77 -4.96
N LEU A 140 13.69 -2.84 -4.20
CA LEU A 140 14.64 -3.34 -3.19
C LEU A 140 15.81 -4.15 -3.76
N GLU A 141 15.86 -4.33 -5.08
CA GLU A 141 16.95 -5.01 -5.78
C GLU A 141 17.90 -4.01 -6.44
N THR A 142 17.34 -2.98 -7.09
CA THR A 142 18.10 -1.93 -7.77
C THR A 142 18.36 -0.71 -6.89
N PHE A 143 17.58 -0.54 -5.80
CA PHE A 143 17.58 0.62 -4.92
C PHE A 143 17.25 1.93 -5.65
N GLU A 144 16.39 1.83 -6.65
CA GLU A 144 15.94 2.97 -7.46
C GLU A 144 14.43 3.15 -7.36
N ILE A 145 13.97 4.39 -7.59
CA ILE A 145 12.54 4.70 -7.73
C ILE A 145 12.12 4.44 -9.18
N GLU A 146 11.07 3.66 -9.34
CA GLU A 146 10.46 3.31 -10.62
C GLU A 146 9.03 3.84 -10.69
N ILE A 147 8.57 4.14 -11.91
CA ILE A 147 7.17 4.41 -12.21
C ILE A 147 6.65 3.26 -13.06
N LEU A 148 5.66 2.54 -12.55
CA LEU A 148 5.01 1.43 -13.25
C LEU A 148 3.60 1.86 -13.67
N LYS A 149 3.28 1.63 -14.94
CA LYS A 149 1.93 1.82 -15.45
C LYS A 149 1.05 0.63 -15.07
N LYS A 150 -0.25 0.82 -15.02
CA LYS A 150 -1.24 -0.22 -14.70
C LYS A 150 -1.02 -1.49 -15.53
N GLU A 151 -0.75 -1.36 -16.83
CA GLU A 151 -0.61 -2.48 -17.77
C GLU A 151 0.57 -3.39 -17.42
N GLU A 152 1.62 -2.83 -16.82
CA GLU A 152 2.82 -3.58 -16.42
C GLU A 152 2.58 -4.47 -15.17
N LEU A 153 1.47 -4.26 -14.46
CA LEU A 153 1.15 -4.96 -13.21
C LEU A 153 0.33 -6.25 -13.41
N GLU A 154 -0.10 -6.53 -14.63
CA GLU A 154 -0.82 -7.74 -15.02
C GLU A 154 -1.84 -8.21 -13.94
N PHE A 155 -2.77 -7.33 -13.59
CA PHE A 155 -3.77 -7.61 -12.55
C PHE A 155 -4.66 -8.80 -12.87
N SER A 156 -4.97 -9.58 -11.86
CA SER A 156 -5.95 -10.64 -11.89
C SER A 156 -6.64 -10.75 -10.52
N TYR A 157 -7.58 -11.67 -10.38
CA TYR A 157 -8.31 -11.84 -9.13
C TYR A 157 -7.36 -12.02 -7.94
N ARG A 158 -7.38 -11.06 -7.01
CA ARG A 158 -6.55 -11.01 -5.79
C ARG A 158 -5.04 -11.11 -6.05
N LYS A 159 -4.59 -10.63 -7.19
CA LYS A 159 -3.17 -10.71 -7.57
C LYS A 159 -2.75 -9.53 -8.45
N SER A 160 -1.52 -9.07 -8.24
CA SER A 160 -0.75 -8.21 -9.16
C SER A 160 0.62 -8.85 -9.38
N LYS A 161 1.21 -8.63 -10.56
CA LYS A 161 2.60 -9.01 -10.86
C LYS A 161 3.52 -7.80 -10.76
N ASN A 162 4.82 -8.03 -10.89
CA ASN A 162 5.88 -7.00 -10.94
C ASN A 162 5.97 -6.10 -9.69
N LEU A 163 5.38 -6.52 -8.57
CA LEU A 163 5.45 -5.82 -7.28
C LEU A 163 6.19 -6.62 -6.18
N ASP A 164 6.84 -7.72 -6.56
CA ASP A 164 7.70 -8.42 -5.63
C ASP A 164 8.96 -7.57 -5.39
N ASN A 165 9.42 -7.51 -4.16
CA ASN A 165 10.56 -6.69 -3.73
C ASN A 165 10.43 -5.18 -4.07
N LYS A 166 9.22 -4.64 -4.15
CA LYS A 166 8.98 -3.20 -4.39
C LYS A 166 8.11 -2.58 -3.30
N ILE A 167 8.58 -1.50 -2.71
CA ILE A 167 7.82 -0.67 -1.78
C ILE A 167 7.02 0.33 -2.59
N ILE A 168 5.68 0.22 -2.58
CA ILE A 168 4.82 1.22 -3.20
C ILE A 168 4.90 2.50 -2.36
N LEU A 169 5.26 3.62 -2.96
CA LEU A 169 5.34 4.95 -2.35
C LEU A 169 4.02 5.69 -2.51
N SER A 170 3.55 5.80 -3.75
CA SER A 170 2.29 6.48 -4.09
C SER A 170 1.68 5.90 -5.35
N ALA A 171 0.41 6.20 -5.58
CA ALA A 171 -0.32 5.85 -6.79
C ALA A 171 -1.06 7.07 -7.36
N THR A 172 -1.26 7.08 -8.67
CA THR A 172 -2.16 7.98 -9.38
C THR A 172 -3.42 7.21 -9.75
N LEU A 173 -4.57 7.72 -9.32
CA LEU A 173 -5.87 7.14 -9.65
C LEU A 173 -6.61 8.06 -10.63
N THR A 174 -7.22 7.48 -11.67
CA THR A 174 -8.13 8.20 -12.57
C THR A 174 -9.53 8.14 -11.98
N VAL A 175 -10.19 9.29 -11.85
CA VAL A 175 -11.51 9.40 -11.22
C VAL A 175 -12.50 10.10 -12.11
N LYS A 176 -13.80 9.94 -11.81
CA LYS A 176 -14.90 10.57 -12.53
C LYS A 176 -15.80 11.31 -11.56
N LYS A 177 -16.41 12.40 -12.04
CA LYS A 177 -17.50 13.04 -11.28
C LYS A 177 -18.64 12.05 -11.04
N GLY A 178 -19.17 12.07 -9.83
CA GLY A 178 -20.35 11.32 -9.42
C GLY A 178 -21.42 12.23 -8.84
N ASP A 179 -22.59 11.67 -8.60
CA ASP A 179 -23.65 12.36 -7.86
C ASP A 179 -23.46 12.08 -6.37
N LYS A 180 -23.21 13.15 -5.60
CA LYS A 180 -22.98 13.09 -4.13
C LYS A 180 -24.14 12.43 -3.36
N LYS A 181 -25.34 12.37 -3.95
CA LYS A 181 -26.51 11.74 -3.32
C LYS A 181 -26.52 10.21 -3.50
N ILE A 182 -25.73 9.71 -4.46
CA ILE A 182 -25.67 8.29 -4.82
C ILE A 182 -24.41 7.65 -4.25
N ILE A 183 -23.39 8.48 -4.01
CA ILE A 183 -22.07 8.07 -3.46
C ILE A 183 -22.15 7.78 -1.95
#